data_25d13a7c7b4b646dcc54ae0080d31818
#
_entry.id   25d13a7c7b4b646dcc54ae0080d31818
#
_cell.length_a   1.000
_cell.length_b   1.000
_cell.length_c   1.000
_cell.angle_alpha   90.00
_cell.angle_beta   90.00
_cell.angle_gamma   90.00
#
_symmetry.space_group_name_H-M   'P 1'
#
loop_
_entity.id
_entity.type
_entity.pdbx_description
1 polymer ?
#
loop_
_entity_poly.entity_id
_entity_poly.type
_entity_poly.pdbx_seq_one_letter_code
_entity_poly.pdbx_strand_id
1 'polypeptide(L)'
;MKKGYFLQTCDTCNRILKEVNTNGFELQEIKSNPVNAQQLEEMHQLSGSYEDLFNKRARLYKSMDLKSKNISEAAYRQYILEEYTFLKRPVFIVENEIFIGNSKSVVEALKLKIG
;
A
#
# COMPACT_ATOMS: atom_id res chain seq x y z
N MET A 1 -3.54 17.25 0.85
CA MET A 1 -2.88 16.22 1.64
C MET A 1 -2.17 15.25 0.70
N LYS A 2 -0.89 15.03 0.94
CA LYS A 2 -0.08 14.11 0.12
C LYS A 2 0.68 13.17 1.05
N LYS A 3 0.39 11.88 0.98
CA LYS A 3 1.03 10.86 1.82
C LYS A 3 1.55 9.72 0.95
N GLY A 4 2.70 9.18 1.33
CA GLY A 4 3.27 8.01 0.67
C GLY A 4 3.74 6.99 1.68
N TYR A 5 3.40 5.72 1.44
CA TYR A 5 3.78 4.60 2.29
C TYR A 5 4.65 3.65 1.46
N PHE A 6 5.83 3.37 1.96
CA PHE A 6 6.81 2.60 1.18
C PHE A 6 7.59 1.63 2.04
N LEU A 7 8.28 0.70 1.39
CA LEU A 7 9.17 -0.26 2.05
C LEU A 7 10.59 0.00 1.55
N GLN A 8 11.48 0.38 2.47
CA GLN A 8 12.86 0.75 2.14
C GLN A 8 13.65 -0.40 1.49
N THR A 9 13.33 -1.65 1.87
CA THR A 9 14.01 -2.83 1.32
C THR A 9 13.43 -3.31 -0.01
N CYS A 10 12.42 -2.63 -0.53
CA CYS A 10 11.78 -2.97 -1.80
C CYS A 10 12.39 -2.14 -2.94
N ASP A 11 13.13 -2.78 -3.84
CA ASP A 11 13.78 -2.09 -4.96
C ASP A 11 12.76 -1.40 -5.85
N THR A 12 11.61 -2.03 -6.08
CA THR A 12 10.54 -1.44 -6.89
C THR A 12 10.00 -0.16 -6.26
N CYS A 13 9.80 -0.15 -4.93
CA CYS A 13 9.38 1.07 -4.22
C CYS A 13 10.40 2.18 -4.40
N ASN A 14 11.68 1.86 -4.21
CA ASN A 14 12.75 2.85 -4.31
C ASN A 14 12.85 3.43 -5.71
N ARG A 15 12.65 2.60 -6.74
CA ARG A 15 12.63 3.05 -8.12
C ARG A 15 11.47 4.03 -8.36
N ILE A 16 10.28 3.68 -7.89
CA ILE A 16 9.09 4.52 -8.06
C ILE A 16 9.27 5.86 -7.34
N LEU A 17 9.82 5.85 -6.12
CA LEU A 17 10.06 7.08 -5.37
C LEU A 17 11.01 8.03 -6.11
N LYS A 18 11.92 7.50 -6.93
CA LYS A 18 12.81 8.32 -7.76
C LYS A 18 12.11 8.84 -9.01
N GLU A 19 11.13 8.09 -9.53
CA GLU A 19 10.42 8.47 -10.76
C GLU A 19 9.35 9.53 -10.54
N VAL A 20 8.77 9.59 -9.34
CA VAL A 20 7.68 10.52 -9.04
C VAL A 20 8.21 11.72 -8.24
N ASN A 21 7.54 12.86 -8.40
CA ASN A 21 7.88 14.04 -7.62
C ASN A 21 7.28 13.92 -6.22
N THR A 22 8.13 13.63 -5.23
CA THR A 22 7.70 13.44 -3.85
C THR A 22 7.71 14.73 -3.02
N ASN A 23 7.95 15.87 -3.63
CA ASN A 23 7.91 17.16 -2.92
C ASN A 23 6.52 17.37 -2.31
N GLY A 24 6.50 17.73 -1.04
CA GLY A 24 5.25 17.95 -0.31
C GLY A 24 4.59 16.69 0.21
N PHE A 25 5.17 15.52 -0.05
CA PHE A 25 4.64 14.26 0.49
C PHE A 25 5.17 13.99 1.89
N GLU A 26 4.29 13.51 2.76
CA GLU A 26 4.65 12.92 4.03
C GLU A 26 4.90 11.43 3.77
N LEU A 27 6.17 11.03 3.81
CA LEU A 27 6.57 9.66 3.51
C LEU A 27 6.74 8.84 4.79
N GLN A 28 6.18 7.63 4.79
CA GLN A 28 6.27 6.71 5.93
C GLN A 28 6.84 5.37 5.47
N GLU A 29 7.94 4.95 6.10
CA GLU A 29 8.53 3.64 5.85
C GLU A 29 7.83 2.60 6.74
N ILE A 30 7.18 1.60 6.11
CA ILE A 30 6.20 0.76 6.80
C ILE A 30 6.80 -0.39 7.62
N LYS A 31 8.08 -0.72 7.45
CA LYS A 31 8.72 -1.74 8.26
C LYS A 31 9.09 -1.19 9.65
N SER A 32 9.74 -0.04 9.65
CA SER A 32 10.16 0.63 10.91
C SER A 32 9.00 1.36 11.58
N ASN A 33 8.01 1.79 10.80
CA ASN A 33 6.84 2.49 11.28
C ASN A 33 5.60 1.96 10.57
N PRO A 34 5.09 0.79 11.00
CA PRO A 34 3.94 0.17 10.33
C PRO A 34 2.70 1.05 10.34
N VAL A 35 1.84 0.88 9.34
CA VAL A 35 0.57 1.62 9.32
C VAL A 35 -0.27 1.24 10.53
N ASN A 36 -0.91 2.24 11.13
CA ASN A 36 -1.83 2.00 12.24
C ASN A 36 -3.26 1.82 11.72
N ALA A 37 -4.18 1.50 12.65
CA ALA A 37 -5.57 1.24 12.29
C ALA A 37 -6.24 2.46 11.65
N GLN A 38 -5.92 3.66 12.13
CA GLN A 38 -6.48 4.90 11.59
C GLN A 38 -6.01 5.16 10.16
N GLN A 39 -4.72 4.95 9.90
CA GLN A 39 -4.16 5.11 8.56
C GLN A 39 -4.74 4.09 7.59
N LEU A 40 -4.89 2.85 8.04
CA LEU A 40 -5.48 1.80 7.21
C LEU A 40 -6.95 2.08 6.91
N GLU A 41 -7.69 2.62 7.87
CA GLU A 41 -9.09 3.04 7.66
C GLU A 41 -9.18 4.16 6.62
N GLU A 42 -8.26 5.11 6.66
CA GLU A 42 -8.19 6.19 5.66
C GLU A 42 -7.98 5.60 4.26
N MET A 43 -7.07 4.65 4.13
CA MET A 43 -6.85 3.95 2.86
C MET A 43 -8.11 3.22 2.41
N HIS A 44 -8.80 2.55 3.33
CA HIS A 44 -10.02 1.79 3.04
C HIS A 44 -11.15 2.68 2.54
N GLN A 45 -11.31 3.85 3.15
CA GLN A 45 -12.34 4.80 2.72
C GLN A 45 -12.15 5.24 1.28
N LEU A 46 -10.89 5.35 0.84
CA LEU A 46 -10.57 5.77 -0.52
C LEU A 46 -10.58 4.60 -1.51
N SER A 47 -10.19 3.41 -1.08
CA SER A 47 -10.11 2.23 -1.95
C SER A 47 -11.42 1.43 -2.03
N GLY A 48 -12.20 1.46 -0.96
CA GLY A 48 -13.44 0.70 -0.85
C GLY A 48 -13.28 -0.77 -0.49
N SER A 49 -12.04 -1.28 -0.37
CA SER A 49 -11.79 -2.69 -0.13
C SER A 49 -10.45 -2.91 0.55
N TYR A 50 -10.43 -3.69 1.63
CA TYR A 50 -9.18 -4.14 2.24
C TYR A 50 -8.45 -5.15 1.36
N GLU A 51 -9.19 -5.96 0.61
CA GLU A 51 -8.57 -6.90 -0.34
C GLU A 51 -7.73 -6.17 -1.39
N ASP A 52 -8.19 -5.02 -1.85
CA ASP A 52 -7.46 -4.20 -2.84
C ASP A 52 -6.13 -3.69 -2.27
N LEU A 53 -6.03 -3.57 -0.95
CA LEU A 53 -4.81 -3.13 -0.27
C LEU A 53 -3.89 -4.31 0.07
N PHE A 54 -4.40 -5.54 -0.01
CA PHE A 54 -3.71 -6.73 0.47
C PHE A 54 -2.78 -7.31 -0.59
N ASN A 55 -1.54 -7.57 -0.19
CA ASN A 55 -0.51 -8.11 -1.08
C ASN A 55 -0.52 -9.64 -1.10
N LYS A 56 -1.13 -10.23 -2.15
CA LYS A 56 -1.20 -11.67 -2.33
C LYS A 56 0.14 -12.29 -2.80
N ARG A 57 1.15 -11.47 -3.04
CA ARG A 57 2.51 -11.94 -3.39
C ARG A 57 3.41 -12.10 -2.18
N ALA A 58 2.95 -11.72 -0.99
CA ALA A 58 3.73 -11.87 0.23
C ALA A 58 4.06 -13.34 0.50
N ARG A 59 5.25 -13.60 1.03
CA ARG A 59 5.68 -14.97 1.35
C ARG A 59 4.72 -15.65 2.32
N LEU A 60 4.28 -14.92 3.33
CA LEU A 60 3.36 -15.45 4.34
C LEU A 60 2.00 -15.83 3.75
N TYR A 61 1.57 -15.16 2.68
CA TYR A 61 0.34 -15.54 1.98
C TYR A 61 0.43 -17.01 1.50
N LYS A 62 1.59 -17.37 0.94
CA LYS A 62 1.84 -18.72 0.46
C LYS A 62 2.09 -19.71 1.61
N SER A 63 2.95 -19.33 2.57
CA SER A 63 3.33 -20.23 3.66
C SER A 63 2.17 -20.54 4.61
N MET A 64 1.23 -19.60 4.77
CA MET A 64 0.03 -19.80 5.58
C MET A 64 -1.13 -20.42 4.78
N ASP A 65 -0.90 -20.69 3.49
CA ASP A 65 -1.92 -21.24 2.59
C ASP A 65 -3.21 -20.41 2.58
N LEU A 66 -3.05 -19.09 2.55
CA LEU A 66 -4.19 -18.17 2.59
C LEU A 66 -5.02 -18.20 1.31
N LYS A 67 -4.41 -18.63 0.19
CA LYS A 67 -5.10 -18.73 -1.09
C LYS A 67 -6.26 -19.73 -1.03
N SER A 68 -6.13 -20.82 -0.25
CA SER A 68 -7.16 -21.83 -0.12
C SER A 68 -8.26 -21.44 0.87
N LYS A 69 -8.10 -20.33 1.57
CA LYS A 69 -9.04 -19.86 2.59
C LYS A 69 -9.96 -18.80 2.02
N ASN A 70 -11.19 -18.78 2.53
CA ASN A 70 -12.16 -17.75 2.18
C ASN A 70 -12.00 -16.58 3.16
N ILE A 71 -11.16 -15.61 2.78
CA ILE A 71 -10.76 -14.51 3.66
C ILE A 71 -11.78 -13.38 3.57
N SER A 72 -12.33 -12.99 4.72
CA SER A 72 -13.25 -11.85 4.82
C SER A 72 -12.50 -10.52 4.80
N GLU A 73 -13.23 -9.43 4.53
CA GLU A 73 -12.66 -8.08 4.61
C GLU A 73 -12.08 -7.79 6.00
N ALA A 74 -12.77 -8.20 7.07
CA ALA A 74 -12.26 -8.03 8.43
C ALA A 74 -10.96 -8.79 8.65
N ALA A 75 -10.81 -9.97 8.06
CA ALA A 75 -9.59 -10.76 8.16
C ALA A 75 -8.44 -10.13 7.35
N TYR A 76 -8.70 -9.60 6.16
CA TYR A 76 -7.69 -8.86 5.40
C TYR A 76 -7.17 -7.67 6.19
N ARG A 77 -8.06 -6.91 6.81
CA ARG A 77 -7.70 -5.78 7.66
C ARG A 77 -6.76 -6.21 8.78
N GLN A 78 -7.11 -7.28 9.47
CA GLN A 78 -6.32 -7.76 10.61
C GLN A 78 -4.94 -8.24 10.17
N TYR A 79 -4.86 -8.99 9.08
CA TYR A 79 -3.57 -9.44 8.53
C TYR A 79 -2.66 -8.26 8.18
N ILE A 80 -3.20 -7.24 7.54
CA ILE A 80 -2.40 -6.06 7.16
C ILE A 80 -1.85 -5.36 8.41
N LEU A 81 -2.66 -5.24 9.46
CA LEU A 81 -2.24 -4.60 10.70
C LEU A 81 -1.16 -5.40 11.45
N GLU A 82 -1.20 -6.73 11.33
CA GLU A 82 -0.26 -7.61 12.04
C GLU A 82 1.08 -7.78 11.31
N GLU A 83 1.10 -7.64 9.98
CA GLU A 83 2.28 -7.93 9.17
C GLU A 83 2.42 -6.91 8.03
N TYR A 84 3.47 -6.10 8.09
CA TYR A 84 3.67 -5.03 7.10
C TYR A 84 3.79 -5.53 5.66
N THR A 85 4.27 -6.77 5.44
CA THR A 85 4.42 -7.32 4.09
C THR A 85 3.08 -7.64 3.43
N PHE A 86 1.99 -7.68 4.18
CA PHE A 86 0.66 -7.88 3.63
C PHE A 86 0.04 -6.63 3.01
N LEU A 87 0.62 -5.45 3.23
CA LEU A 87 0.18 -4.24 2.55
C LEU A 87 0.86 -4.12 1.19
N LYS A 88 0.08 -3.87 0.15
CA LYS A 88 0.65 -3.50 -1.15
C LYS A 88 1.48 -2.23 -1.01
N ARG A 89 2.54 -2.12 -1.79
CA ARG A 89 3.43 -0.96 -1.72
C ARG A 89 4.02 -0.64 -3.08
N PRO A 90 4.30 0.64 -3.33
CA PRO A 90 3.96 1.78 -2.48
C PRO A 90 2.46 2.09 -2.49
N VAL A 91 1.99 2.84 -1.50
CA VAL A 91 0.64 3.40 -1.48
C VAL A 91 0.79 4.92 -1.40
N PHE A 92 0.16 5.62 -2.33
CA PHE A 92 0.17 7.09 -2.32
C PHE A 92 -1.26 7.61 -2.21
N ILE A 93 -1.44 8.63 -1.38
CA ILE A 93 -2.70 9.37 -1.28
C ILE A 93 -2.41 10.81 -1.72
N VAL A 94 -3.13 11.27 -2.73
CA VAL A 94 -3.03 12.64 -3.22
C VAL A 94 -4.45 13.23 -3.18
N GLU A 95 -4.66 14.15 -2.26
CA GLU A 95 -5.96 14.71 -1.96
C GLU A 95 -6.95 13.60 -1.61
N ASN A 96 -7.96 13.34 -2.43
CA ASN A 96 -8.98 12.32 -2.19
C ASN A 96 -8.81 11.08 -3.06
N GLU A 97 -7.64 10.92 -3.69
CA GLU A 97 -7.37 9.76 -4.54
C GLU A 97 -6.27 8.89 -3.94
N ILE A 98 -6.43 7.57 -4.09
CA ILE A 98 -5.44 6.60 -3.62
C ILE A 98 -4.84 5.84 -4.81
N PHE A 99 -3.53 5.61 -4.75
CA PHE A 99 -2.77 4.91 -5.77
C PHE A 99 -2.06 3.75 -5.09
N ILE A 100 -2.48 2.52 -5.41
CA ILE A 100 -2.08 1.32 -4.67
C ILE A 100 -1.23 0.44 -5.56
N GLY A 101 -0.03 0.13 -5.07
CA GLY A 101 0.84 -0.85 -5.71
C GLY A 101 1.77 -0.25 -6.74
N ASN A 102 2.40 -1.14 -7.52
CA ASN A 102 3.52 -0.78 -8.37
C ASN A 102 3.31 -1.08 -9.86
N SER A 103 2.07 -1.30 -10.27
CA SER A 103 1.80 -1.53 -11.70
C SER A 103 2.11 -0.29 -12.51
N LYS A 104 2.46 -0.49 -13.78
CA LYS A 104 2.77 0.61 -14.68
C LYS A 104 1.62 1.60 -14.78
N SER A 105 0.38 1.09 -14.87
CA SER A 105 -0.80 1.95 -14.97
C SER A 105 -1.02 2.81 -13.73
N VAL A 106 -0.77 2.26 -12.54
CA VAL A 106 -0.89 3.01 -11.28
C VAL A 106 0.16 4.11 -11.22
N VAL A 107 1.41 3.78 -11.55
CA VAL A 107 2.51 4.76 -11.52
C VAL A 107 2.27 5.89 -12.52
N GLU A 108 1.81 5.56 -13.74
CA GLU A 108 1.47 6.58 -14.75
C GLU A 108 0.34 7.49 -14.26
N ALA A 109 -0.71 6.91 -13.66
CA ALA A 109 -1.83 7.69 -13.12
C ALA A 109 -1.36 8.61 -12.00
N LEU A 110 -0.48 8.13 -11.12
CA LEU A 110 0.09 8.93 -10.05
C LEU A 110 0.89 10.11 -10.59
N LYS A 111 1.74 9.88 -11.60
CA LYS A 111 2.52 10.94 -12.24
C LYS A 111 1.61 12.03 -12.84
N LEU A 112 0.54 11.62 -13.50
CA LEU A 112 -0.42 12.56 -14.07
C LEU A 112 -1.12 13.39 -12.99
N LYS A 113 -1.45 12.77 -11.86
CA LYS A 113 -2.11 13.46 -10.75
C LYS A 113 -1.21 14.48 -10.09
N ILE A 114 0.06 14.14 -9.92
CA ILE A 114 1.03 15.03 -9.28
C ILE A 114 1.41 16.21 -10.22
N GLY A 115 1.48 15.93 -11.50
CA GLY A 115 1.85 16.91 -12.53
C GLY A 115 3.32 16.81 -12.91
#